data_62c6448fe8997e7da4318222d2e2e48b
#
_entry.id   62c6448fe8997e7da4318222d2e2e48b
#
_cell.length_a   1.000
_cell.length_b   1.000
_cell.length_c   1.000
_cell.angle_alpha   90.00
_cell.angle_beta   90.00
_cell.angle_gamma   90.00
#
_symmetry.space_group_name_H-M   'P 1'
#
loop_
_entity.id
_entity.type
_entity.pdbx_description
1 polymer ?
#
loop_
_entity_poly.entity_id
_entity_poly.type
_entity_poly.pdbx_seq_one_letter_code
_entity_poly.pdbx_strand_id
1 'polypeptide(L)'
;MVFTIRSLGLHGVSGYSVSAECDLSSGLPAFNVVGLPDAAVNEARDRVRAAIKNCGFTFPVSRITVNLAPAHVKKSGTLYDLPILVGILCAGGQLKLRDRDCAFVGELSLSGELRPCAGMLPMALQAKREGIRALFVPEDNAAEATLADGPAVYPVRDVAQLVRHLSGEEAIIPAPPWSPSPESDCCPDFSEVKGQDLVKRALEIAAAGGHNVLMSGPPGSGKSMLARRLPGILPDMTLAESLETTQIHSVMGLTSSRCPLVETRPFRSPHHTISPMGMAGGGSNPRPGEISLAHNGVLFLDELPEFPKEVLEVLRQPLEDGQVQISRASGTVTYPSRFMLVCAMNPCKCGWYGHPSGRCRCTEHEVKKYLSRLSGPLLDRIDLFVQVDALNFEELSQREQAEPSSAIKARVDRARAVQTRRSGSPCNSQLGRVELDRFCALDEDCQKLMRGAFDRLGLTARSYDRILRVARTIADLERSEAIQPPHLAEALQFRPPEYLRR
;
A
#
# COMPACT_ATOMS: atom_id res chain seq x y z
N MET A 1 42.29 0.76 -16.79
CA MET A 1 42.19 0.80 -15.31
C MET A 1 40.74 0.73 -14.94
N VAL A 2 40.35 -0.28 -14.16
CA VAL A 2 38.94 -0.46 -13.77
C VAL A 2 38.63 0.41 -12.55
N PHE A 3 37.54 1.17 -12.64
CA PHE A 3 37.03 1.99 -11.52
C PHE A 3 35.65 1.49 -11.13
N THR A 4 35.46 1.21 -9.83
CA THR A 4 34.20 0.67 -9.30
C THR A 4 33.46 1.73 -8.51
N ILE A 5 32.22 2.00 -8.90
CA ILE A 5 31.30 2.93 -8.24
C ILE A 5 30.14 2.14 -7.64
N ARG A 6 29.84 2.38 -6.37
CA ARG A 6 28.65 1.77 -5.72
C ARG A 6 27.40 2.48 -6.16
N SER A 7 26.38 1.70 -6.42
CA SER A 7 25.01 2.13 -6.72
C SER A 7 24.01 1.16 -6.09
N LEU A 8 22.74 1.44 -6.28
CA LEU A 8 21.64 0.67 -5.74
C LEU A 8 20.62 0.40 -6.84
N GLY A 9 19.91 -0.72 -6.75
CA GLY A 9 18.85 -1.10 -7.67
C GLY A 9 17.60 -1.55 -6.93
N LEU A 10 16.54 -1.83 -7.64
CA LEU A 10 15.25 -2.26 -7.12
C LEU A 10 14.87 -3.64 -7.63
N HIS A 11 14.39 -4.49 -6.69
CA HIS A 11 13.73 -5.74 -7.00
C HIS A 11 12.46 -5.86 -6.15
N GLY A 12 11.30 -5.70 -6.78
CA GLY A 12 10.03 -5.56 -6.04
C GLY A 12 10.03 -4.32 -5.15
N VAL A 13 9.82 -4.50 -3.85
CA VAL A 13 9.90 -3.43 -2.83
C VAL A 13 11.25 -3.39 -2.10
N SER A 14 12.23 -4.15 -2.54
CA SER A 14 13.52 -4.24 -1.88
C SER A 14 14.62 -3.60 -2.71
N GLY A 15 15.49 -2.83 -2.05
CA GLY A 15 16.76 -2.39 -2.64
C GLY A 15 17.78 -3.52 -2.68
N TYR A 16 18.69 -3.47 -3.64
CA TYR A 16 19.89 -4.32 -3.69
C TYR A 16 21.09 -3.52 -4.18
N SER A 17 22.30 -3.96 -3.82
CA SER A 17 23.54 -3.31 -4.26
C SER A 17 23.86 -3.58 -5.71
N VAL A 18 24.37 -2.54 -6.35
CA VAL A 18 24.90 -2.59 -7.71
C VAL A 18 26.29 -1.97 -7.71
N SER A 19 27.24 -2.64 -8.36
CA SER A 19 28.56 -2.09 -8.64
C SER A 19 28.68 -1.75 -10.11
N ALA A 20 28.91 -0.47 -10.42
CA ALA A 20 29.22 -0.02 -11.78
C ALA A 20 30.74 -0.03 -11.95
N GLU A 21 31.25 -1.03 -12.66
CA GLU A 21 32.68 -1.20 -12.98
C GLU A 21 32.95 -0.61 -14.35
N CYS A 22 33.70 0.50 -14.39
CA CYS A 22 34.02 1.22 -15.62
C CYS A 22 35.48 0.96 -16.01
N ASP A 23 35.69 0.44 -17.22
CA ASP A 23 37.00 0.23 -17.82
C ASP A 23 37.15 1.07 -19.09
N LEU A 24 38.33 1.73 -19.19
CA LEU A 24 38.77 2.45 -20.38
C LEU A 24 39.93 1.70 -20.97
N SER A 25 39.76 1.13 -22.17
CA SER A 25 40.80 0.42 -22.90
C SER A 25 41.13 1.07 -24.26
N SER A 26 42.36 0.90 -24.73
CA SER A 26 42.75 1.33 -26.08
C SER A 26 42.03 0.52 -27.15
N GLY A 27 41.65 1.15 -28.25
CA GLY A 27 40.96 0.53 -29.39
C GLY A 27 39.99 1.45 -30.10
N LEU A 28 39.23 0.91 -31.01
CA LEU A 28 38.18 1.67 -31.69
C LEU A 28 37.13 2.17 -30.65
N PRO A 29 36.76 3.46 -30.72
CA PRO A 29 35.82 4.05 -29.78
C PRO A 29 34.49 3.27 -29.77
N ALA A 30 34.13 2.77 -28.64
CA ALA A 30 32.89 2.04 -28.39
C ALA A 30 32.39 2.31 -26.98
N PHE A 31 31.08 2.27 -26.75
CA PHE A 31 30.50 2.36 -25.40
C PHE A 31 29.54 1.19 -25.18
N ASN A 32 29.93 0.24 -24.36
CA ASN A 32 29.21 -0.98 -24.07
C ASN A 32 28.78 -1.01 -22.60
N VAL A 33 27.51 -1.37 -22.34
CA VAL A 33 27.00 -1.65 -21.00
C VAL A 33 26.64 -3.14 -20.93
N VAL A 34 27.18 -3.84 -19.94
CA VAL A 34 26.98 -5.28 -19.70
C VAL A 34 26.42 -5.52 -18.29
N GLY A 35 25.94 -6.71 -17.98
CA GLY A 35 25.34 -7.06 -16.69
C GLY A 35 23.81 -7.10 -16.73
N LEU A 36 23.23 -7.64 -17.83
CA LEU A 36 21.80 -7.75 -18.09
C LEU A 36 21.04 -6.39 -18.05
N PRO A 37 21.53 -5.36 -18.78
CA PRO A 37 20.82 -4.09 -18.89
C PRO A 37 19.52 -4.26 -19.69
N ASP A 38 18.46 -3.55 -19.28
CA ASP A 38 17.27 -3.38 -20.12
C ASP A 38 17.49 -2.28 -21.21
N ALA A 39 16.45 -1.98 -21.98
CA ALA A 39 16.53 -0.96 -23.03
C ALA A 39 16.86 0.43 -22.44
N ALA A 40 16.24 0.80 -21.30
CA ALA A 40 16.46 2.09 -20.65
C ALA A 40 17.89 2.27 -20.13
N VAL A 41 18.48 1.20 -19.58
CA VAL A 41 19.90 1.18 -19.17
C VAL A 41 20.83 1.25 -20.38
N ASN A 42 20.48 0.63 -21.51
CA ASN A 42 21.27 0.74 -22.73
C ASN A 42 21.25 2.15 -23.33
N GLU A 43 20.14 2.88 -23.21
CA GLU A 43 20.02 4.29 -23.63
C GLU A 43 20.82 5.25 -22.74
N ALA A 44 21.23 4.83 -21.54
CA ALA A 44 22.11 5.60 -20.66
C ALA A 44 23.37 6.08 -21.38
N ARG A 45 23.87 5.30 -22.36
CA ARG A 45 25.05 5.68 -23.16
C ARG A 45 24.93 7.06 -23.79
N ASP A 46 23.78 7.34 -24.39
CA ASP A 46 23.56 8.61 -25.10
C ASP A 46 23.33 9.76 -24.09
N ARG A 47 22.57 9.52 -23.01
CA ARG A 47 22.37 10.51 -21.94
C ARG A 47 23.68 10.85 -21.23
N VAL A 48 24.44 9.87 -20.80
CA VAL A 48 25.74 10.05 -20.12
C VAL A 48 26.73 10.77 -21.02
N ARG A 49 26.84 10.39 -22.32
CA ARG A 49 27.71 11.03 -23.28
C ARG A 49 27.37 12.51 -23.47
N ALA A 50 26.08 12.82 -23.62
CA ALA A 50 25.63 14.20 -23.77
C ALA A 50 25.88 15.01 -22.49
N ALA A 51 25.51 14.48 -21.31
CA ALA A 51 25.72 15.13 -20.03
C ALA A 51 27.21 15.45 -19.76
N ILE A 52 28.12 14.50 -20.00
CA ILE A 52 29.57 14.74 -19.84
C ILE A 52 30.01 15.94 -20.69
N LYS A 53 29.62 15.99 -21.98
CA LYS A 53 30.02 17.08 -22.87
C LYS A 53 29.37 18.40 -22.49
N ASN A 54 28.09 18.41 -22.18
CA ASN A 54 27.34 19.62 -21.87
C ASN A 54 27.74 20.23 -20.52
N CYS A 55 28.27 19.42 -19.59
CA CYS A 55 28.84 19.91 -18.34
C CYS A 55 30.31 20.34 -18.45
N GLY A 56 30.90 20.38 -19.67
CA GLY A 56 32.24 20.87 -19.93
C GLY A 56 33.37 19.84 -19.69
N PHE A 57 33.01 18.55 -19.51
CA PHE A 57 33.97 17.48 -19.37
C PHE A 57 34.29 16.82 -20.73
N THR A 58 35.48 16.20 -20.80
CA THR A 58 35.92 15.49 -22.00
C THR A 58 35.40 14.06 -22.00
N PHE A 59 34.61 13.71 -23.01
CA PHE A 59 34.20 12.31 -23.20
C PHE A 59 35.37 11.49 -23.77
N PRO A 60 35.82 10.38 -23.11
CA PRO A 60 36.96 9.62 -23.54
C PRO A 60 36.82 9.05 -24.95
N VAL A 61 37.80 9.27 -25.82
CA VAL A 61 37.89 8.67 -27.19
C VAL A 61 38.64 7.33 -27.05
N SER A 62 37.97 6.35 -26.43
CA SER A 62 38.48 5.01 -26.15
C SER A 62 37.36 3.99 -26.15
N ARG A 63 37.71 2.72 -25.99
CA ARG A 63 36.70 1.68 -25.77
C ARG A 63 36.29 1.72 -24.30
N ILE A 64 35.01 2.12 -24.04
CA ILE A 64 34.40 2.19 -22.73
C ILE A 64 33.57 0.92 -22.52
N THR A 65 33.84 0.19 -21.44
CA THR A 65 33.02 -0.94 -20.99
C THR A 65 32.56 -0.69 -19.56
N VAL A 66 31.23 -0.70 -19.36
CA VAL A 66 30.62 -0.58 -18.04
C VAL A 66 29.91 -1.89 -17.70
N ASN A 67 30.35 -2.53 -16.63
CA ASN A 67 29.70 -3.74 -16.11
C ASN A 67 28.89 -3.39 -14.87
N LEU A 68 27.58 -3.69 -14.91
CA LEU A 68 26.67 -3.52 -13.76
C LEU A 68 26.54 -4.87 -13.03
N ALA A 69 27.32 -5.06 -11.98
CA ALA A 69 27.27 -6.27 -11.16
C ALA A 69 26.18 -6.16 -10.06
N PRO A 70 25.54 -7.27 -9.64
CA PRO A 70 25.74 -8.66 -10.05
C PRO A 70 25.03 -9.01 -11.38
N ALA A 71 25.67 -9.81 -12.23
CA ALA A 71 25.19 -10.12 -13.58
C ALA A 71 23.91 -11.01 -13.62
N HIS A 72 23.56 -11.69 -12.52
CA HIS A 72 22.38 -12.54 -12.46
C HIS A 72 21.08 -11.77 -12.22
N VAL A 73 21.14 -10.49 -11.81
CA VAL A 73 19.96 -9.65 -11.61
C VAL A 73 19.81 -8.70 -12.79
N LYS A 74 18.63 -8.67 -13.41
CA LYS A 74 18.32 -7.73 -14.48
C LYS A 74 18.28 -6.30 -13.96
N LYS A 75 19.03 -5.38 -14.58
CA LYS A 75 19.03 -3.95 -14.28
C LYS A 75 18.00 -3.26 -15.12
N SER A 76 17.11 -2.51 -14.50
CA SER A 76 16.04 -1.81 -15.19
C SER A 76 15.94 -0.35 -14.73
N GLY A 77 15.51 0.49 -15.67
CA GLY A 77 15.30 1.93 -15.43
C GLY A 77 16.56 2.78 -15.64
N THR A 78 16.42 4.06 -15.34
CA THR A 78 17.40 5.12 -15.67
C THR A 78 18.31 5.51 -14.51
N LEU A 79 18.09 4.89 -13.35
CA LEU A 79 18.74 5.24 -12.08
C LEU A 79 20.29 5.02 -12.07
N TYR A 80 20.85 4.32 -13.07
CA TYR A 80 22.26 4.02 -13.18
C TYR A 80 23.06 5.05 -13.99
N ASP A 81 22.41 6.06 -14.57
CA ASP A 81 23.07 7.08 -15.39
C ASP A 81 24.17 7.80 -14.58
N LEU A 82 23.83 8.21 -13.36
CA LEU A 82 24.77 8.92 -12.48
C LEU A 82 26.01 8.09 -12.10
N PRO A 83 25.89 6.85 -11.57
CA PRO A 83 27.07 6.03 -11.25
C PRO A 83 27.90 5.67 -12.49
N ILE A 84 27.29 5.50 -13.65
CA ILE A 84 28.01 5.29 -14.92
C ILE A 84 28.83 6.53 -15.27
N LEU A 85 28.25 7.74 -15.20
CA LEU A 85 28.92 9.00 -15.46
C LEU A 85 30.12 9.20 -14.52
N VAL A 86 29.90 9.06 -13.22
CA VAL A 86 30.95 9.20 -12.18
C VAL A 86 32.10 8.21 -12.46
N GLY A 87 31.74 6.94 -12.79
CA GLY A 87 32.72 5.91 -13.12
C GLY A 87 33.57 6.25 -14.33
N ILE A 88 32.98 6.81 -15.41
CA ILE A 88 33.71 7.24 -16.62
C ILE A 88 34.63 8.41 -16.31
N LEU A 89 34.16 9.41 -15.54
CA LEU A 89 35.02 10.56 -15.16
C LEU A 89 36.19 10.13 -14.27
N CYS A 90 35.98 9.20 -13.35
CA CYS A 90 37.03 8.63 -12.52
C CYS A 90 38.05 7.81 -13.34
N ALA A 91 37.54 6.92 -14.23
CA ALA A 91 38.40 6.10 -15.09
C ALA A 91 39.21 6.97 -16.08
N GLY A 92 38.64 8.10 -16.53
CA GLY A 92 39.30 9.10 -17.38
C GLY A 92 40.24 10.06 -16.66
N GLY A 93 40.36 9.94 -15.33
CA GLY A 93 41.24 10.79 -14.53
C GLY A 93 40.77 12.24 -14.32
N GLN A 94 39.54 12.55 -14.72
CA GLN A 94 38.92 13.88 -14.61
C GLN A 94 38.29 14.11 -13.23
N LEU A 95 38.04 13.04 -12.48
CA LEU A 95 37.48 13.07 -11.11
C LEU A 95 38.25 12.10 -10.21
N LYS A 96 38.54 12.51 -8.98
CA LYS A 96 39.14 11.66 -7.96
C LYS A 96 38.20 11.52 -6.78
N LEU A 97 37.66 10.32 -6.58
CA LEU A 97 36.89 9.99 -5.40
C LEU A 97 37.78 9.83 -4.19
N ARG A 98 37.59 10.69 -3.18
CA ARG A 98 38.32 10.66 -1.90
C ARG A 98 37.74 9.61 -0.96
N ASP A 99 36.45 9.46 -0.91
CA ASP A 99 35.72 8.48 -0.10
C ASP A 99 35.09 7.43 -1.00
N ARG A 100 35.29 6.15 -0.66
CA ARG A 100 34.71 5.01 -1.38
C ARG A 100 33.45 4.42 -0.71
N ASP A 101 33.11 4.90 0.50
CA ASP A 101 31.92 4.48 1.23
C ASP A 101 30.69 5.32 0.84
N CYS A 102 30.58 5.64 -0.43
CA CYS A 102 29.51 6.40 -1.01
C CYS A 102 28.80 5.62 -2.13
N ALA A 103 27.51 5.89 -2.34
CA ALA A 103 26.74 5.37 -3.44
C ALA A 103 26.03 6.50 -4.20
N PHE A 104 25.81 6.27 -5.49
CA PHE A 104 25.23 7.22 -6.42
C PHE A 104 23.99 6.61 -7.08
N VAL A 105 22.88 7.36 -7.10
CA VAL A 105 21.64 6.98 -7.75
C VAL A 105 21.04 8.21 -8.43
N GLY A 106 20.68 8.11 -9.70
CA GLY A 106 20.03 9.24 -10.38
C GLY A 106 19.94 9.05 -11.89
N GLU A 107 18.85 9.53 -12.47
CA GLU A 107 18.69 9.70 -13.91
C GLU A 107 19.30 11.02 -14.34
N LEU A 108 19.90 11.06 -15.53
CA LEU A 108 20.48 12.27 -16.11
C LEU A 108 19.62 12.81 -17.25
N SER A 109 19.40 14.12 -17.24
CA SER A 109 19.02 14.86 -18.44
C SER A 109 20.22 15.02 -19.39
N LEU A 110 19.97 15.39 -20.63
CA LEU A 110 21.05 15.68 -21.58
C LEU A 110 21.88 16.91 -21.19
N SER A 111 21.32 17.83 -20.38
CA SER A 111 22.02 19.00 -19.84
C SER A 111 22.89 18.66 -18.61
N GLY A 112 22.75 17.45 -18.02
CA GLY A 112 23.46 17.05 -16.83
C GLY A 112 22.69 17.31 -15.53
N GLU A 113 21.43 17.75 -15.58
CA GLU A 113 20.56 17.84 -14.41
C GLU A 113 20.12 16.44 -13.97
N LEU A 114 19.97 16.24 -12.66
CA LEU A 114 19.45 14.99 -12.10
C LEU A 114 17.91 15.05 -12.03
N ARG A 115 17.30 13.96 -12.46
CA ARG A 115 15.85 13.76 -12.40
C ARG A 115 15.48 12.77 -11.29
N PRO A 116 14.30 12.94 -10.66
CA PRO A 116 13.84 12.05 -9.60
C PRO A 116 13.68 10.61 -10.09
N CYS A 117 14.02 9.66 -9.22
CA CYS A 117 13.91 8.23 -9.45
C CYS A 117 12.86 7.63 -8.51
N ALA A 118 12.06 6.69 -9.01
CA ALA A 118 11.16 5.91 -8.18
C ALA A 118 11.92 4.89 -7.31
N GLY A 119 11.40 4.60 -6.12
CA GLY A 119 11.96 3.59 -5.23
C GLY A 119 13.18 4.05 -4.42
N MET A 120 13.26 5.32 -4.10
CA MET A 120 14.39 5.86 -3.37
C MET A 120 14.46 5.33 -1.93
N LEU A 121 13.34 5.23 -1.23
CA LEU A 121 13.33 4.71 0.15
C LEU A 121 13.84 3.26 0.26
N PRO A 122 13.38 2.28 -0.53
CA PRO A 122 13.96 0.93 -0.53
C PRO A 122 15.47 0.91 -0.78
N MET A 123 15.97 1.77 -1.69
CA MET A 123 17.40 1.89 -1.97
C MET A 123 18.16 2.50 -0.80
N ALA A 124 17.66 3.55 -0.16
CA ALA A 124 18.27 4.16 1.01
C ALA A 124 18.30 3.20 2.23
N LEU A 125 17.24 2.40 2.43
CA LEU A 125 17.23 1.34 3.44
C LEU A 125 18.28 0.26 3.17
N GLN A 126 18.52 -0.08 1.90
CA GLN A 126 19.61 -1.00 1.53
C GLN A 126 20.98 -0.38 1.78
N ALA A 127 21.17 0.91 1.46
CA ALA A 127 22.38 1.64 1.77
C ALA A 127 22.71 1.60 3.27
N LYS A 128 21.70 1.80 4.13
CA LYS A 128 21.84 1.66 5.58
C LYS A 128 22.29 0.25 6.00
N ARG A 129 21.68 -0.79 5.44
CA ARG A 129 22.02 -2.20 5.75
C ARG A 129 23.47 -2.54 5.41
N GLU A 130 23.99 -1.92 4.37
CA GLU A 130 25.37 -2.14 3.89
C GLU A 130 26.40 -1.19 4.52
N GLY A 131 25.96 -0.30 5.41
CA GLY A 131 26.83 0.65 6.08
C GLY A 131 27.41 1.71 5.14
N ILE A 132 26.76 2.04 4.05
CA ILE A 132 27.12 3.14 3.15
C ILE A 132 26.98 4.45 3.93
N ARG A 133 28.04 5.26 3.96
CA ARG A 133 28.07 6.50 4.75
C ARG A 133 27.48 7.70 4.02
N ALA A 134 27.61 7.76 2.71
CA ALA A 134 27.16 8.87 1.88
C ALA A 134 26.31 8.37 0.71
N LEU A 135 25.12 8.94 0.52
CA LEU A 135 24.22 8.62 -0.57
C LEU A 135 23.92 9.88 -1.39
N PHE A 136 24.38 9.91 -2.64
CA PHE A 136 24.14 11.00 -3.58
C PHE A 136 22.90 10.70 -4.42
N VAL A 137 21.89 11.55 -4.32
CA VAL A 137 20.57 11.35 -4.95
C VAL A 137 20.07 12.65 -5.59
N PRO A 138 19.11 12.57 -6.54
CA PRO A 138 18.43 13.77 -7.01
C PRO A 138 17.82 14.59 -5.86
N GLU A 139 17.86 15.92 -5.96
CA GLU A 139 17.36 16.84 -4.94
C GLU A 139 15.91 16.50 -4.52
N ASP A 140 15.04 16.19 -5.47
CA ASP A 140 13.64 15.84 -5.22
C ASP A 140 13.46 14.52 -4.43
N ASN A 141 14.46 13.63 -4.44
CA ASN A 141 14.41 12.37 -3.70
C ASN A 141 15.07 12.46 -2.31
N ALA A 142 15.75 13.57 -2.00
CA ALA A 142 16.55 13.67 -0.77
C ALA A 142 15.70 13.49 0.49
N ALA A 143 14.54 14.13 0.56
CA ALA A 143 13.62 14.00 1.70
C ALA A 143 13.18 12.54 1.92
N GLU A 144 12.85 11.81 0.84
CA GLU A 144 12.50 10.39 0.90
C GLU A 144 13.68 9.52 1.36
N ALA A 145 14.89 9.79 0.86
CA ALA A 145 16.06 9.03 1.23
C ALA A 145 16.44 9.19 2.71
N THR A 146 16.18 10.35 3.32
CA THR A 146 16.45 10.58 4.76
C THR A 146 15.59 9.75 5.70
N LEU A 147 14.42 9.24 5.23
CA LEU A 147 13.56 8.35 6.02
C LEU A 147 14.25 7.03 6.42
N ALA A 148 15.31 6.63 5.73
CA ALA A 148 16.09 5.44 6.08
C ALA A 148 16.87 5.58 7.39
N ASP A 149 17.12 6.80 7.85
CA ASP A 149 17.88 7.10 9.08
C ASP A 149 19.21 6.32 9.15
N GLY A 150 20.07 6.54 8.15
CA GLY A 150 21.34 5.80 8.02
C GLY A 150 22.41 6.63 7.32
N PRO A 151 22.51 6.59 5.98
CA PRO A 151 23.52 7.33 5.24
C PRO A 151 23.28 8.85 5.31
N ALA A 152 24.36 9.64 5.26
CA ALA A 152 24.24 11.06 4.99
C ALA A 152 23.78 11.25 3.54
N VAL A 153 22.61 11.88 3.35
CA VAL A 153 21.98 12.07 2.04
C VAL A 153 22.40 13.40 1.45
N TYR A 154 23.03 13.35 0.29
CA TYR A 154 23.48 14.55 -0.43
C TYR A 154 22.55 14.84 -1.60
N PRO A 155 21.76 15.94 -1.55
CA PRO A 155 20.87 16.35 -2.63
C PRO A 155 21.69 16.91 -3.79
N VAL A 156 21.62 16.28 -4.94
CA VAL A 156 22.37 16.67 -6.15
C VAL A 156 21.40 17.21 -7.19
N ARG A 157 21.63 18.43 -7.64
CA ARG A 157 20.85 19.09 -8.68
C ARG A 157 21.38 18.81 -10.08
N ASP A 158 22.69 18.87 -10.23
CA ASP A 158 23.37 18.67 -11.51
C ASP A 158 24.79 18.08 -11.34
N VAL A 159 25.33 17.56 -12.44
CA VAL A 159 26.64 16.93 -12.49
C VAL A 159 27.77 17.91 -12.13
N ALA A 160 27.66 19.17 -12.52
CA ALA A 160 28.69 20.17 -12.24
C ALA A 160 28.79 20.45 -10.72
N GLN A 161 27.66 20.59 -10.04
CA GLN A 161 27.61 20.71 -8.57
C GLN A 161 28.23 19.48 -7.90
N LEU A 162 27.88 18.26 -8.36
CA LEU A 162 28.44 17.02 -7.80
C LEU A 162 29.95 16.97 -7.96
N VAL A 163 30.47 17.30 -9.13
CA VAL A 163 31.93 17.25 -9.38
C VAL A 163 32.64 18.28 -8.52
N ARG A 164 32.15 19.52 -8.38
CA ARG A 164 32.72 20.52 -7.46
C ARG A 164 32.78 20.03 -6.01
N HIS A 165 31.72 19.36 -5.56
CA HIS A 165 31.65 18.75 -4.24
C HIS A 165 32.74 17.65 -4.07
N LEU A 166 32.77 16.69 -5.01
CA LEU A 166 33.71 15.57 -4.93
C LEU A 166 35.19 16.01 -5.08
N SER A 167 35.44 17.09 -5.83
CA SER A 167 36.78 17.73 -5.94
C SER A 167 37.16 18.53 -4.69
N GLY A 168 36.16 18.87 -3.86
CA GLY A 168 36.39 19.67 -2.63
C GLY A 168 36.38 21.17 -2.86
N GLU A 169 35.87 21.63 -4.00
CA GLU A 169 35.78 23.05 -4.35
C GLU A 169 34.53 23.70 -3.70
N GLU A 170 33.41 22.99 -3.66
CA GLU A 170 32.15 23.46 -3.10
C GLU A 170 31.44 22.30 -2.38
N ALA A 171 31.06 22.46 -1.12
CA ALA A 171 30.45 21.42 -0.34
C ALA A 171 28.90 21.42 -0.56
N ILE A 172 28.35 20.25 -0.90
CA ILE A 172 26.91 20.03 -0.80
C ILE A 172 26.57 19.76 0.67
N ILE A 173 25.61 20.46 1.22
CA ILE A 173 25.14 20.24 2.59
C ILE A 173 24.23 19.02 2.60
N PRO A 174 24.45 18.03 3.48
CA PRO A 174 23.55 16.90 3.62
C PRO A 174 22.14 17.34 3.96
N ALA A 175 21.15 16.66 3.39
CA ALA A 175 19.75 16.90 3.72
C ALA A 175 19.50 16.64 5.22
N PRO A 176 18.75 17.51 5.90
CA PRO A 176 18.37 17.27 7.29
C PRO A 176 17.48 16.03 7.38
N PRO A 177 17.46 15.32 8.53
CA PRO A 177 16.49 14.26 8.76
C PRO A 177 15.08 14.79 8.54
N TRP A 178 14.26 13.98 7.89
CA TRP A 178 12.85 14.34 7.69
C TRP A 178 12.13 14.43 9.04
N SER A 179 11.24 15.40 9.17
CA SER A 179 10.36 15.56 10.32
C SER A 179 8.90 15.71 9.84
N PRO A 180 7.92 15.13 10.58
CA PRO A 180 6.51 15.26 10.23
C PRO A 180 6.09 16.72 10.04
N SER A 181 5.34 16.97 8.96
CA SER A 181 4.69 18.28 8.77
C SER A 181 3.36 18.31 9.52
N PRO A 182 2.97 19.45 10.12
CA PRO A 182 1.66 19.59 10.75
C PRO A 182 0.50 19.63 9.74
N GLU A 183 0.76 19.66 8.45
CA GLU A 183 -0.27 19.60 7.40
C GLU A 183 -0.77 18.16 7.26
N SER A 184 -1.80 17.80 8.04
CA SER A 184 -2.51 16.54 7.86
C SER A 184 -3.50 16.65 6.71
N ASP A 185 -3.50 15.67 5.80
CA ASP A 185 -4.60 15.48 4.84
C ASP A 185 -5.93 15.42 5.60
N CYS A 186 -6.83 16.35 5.29
CA CYS A 186 -8.11 16.47 5.97
C CYS A 186 -9.04 15.36 5.46
N CYS A 187 -9.11 14.23 6.19
CA CYS A 187 -10.11 13.20 5.92
C CYS A 187 -11.53 13.76 6.16
N PRO A 188 -12.52 13.40 5.32
CA PRO A 188 -13.91 13.77 5.55
C PRO A 188 -14.38 13.25 6.92
N ASP A 189 -15.15 14.06 7.67
CA ASP A 189 -15.56 13.77 9.03
C ASP A 189 -16.93 13.06 9.09
N PHE A 190 -17.12 12.16 10.08
CA PHE A 190 -18.39 11.47 10.32
C PHE A 190 -19.49 12.41 10.84
N SER A 191 -19.14 13.57 11.41
CA SER A 191 -20.10 14.61 11.81
C SER A 191 -20.96 15.14 10.64
N GLU A 192 -20.47 15.01 9.41
CA GLU A 192 -21.19 15.40 8.20
C GLU A 192 -22.25 14.35 7.78
N VAL A 193 -22.23 13.15 8.39
CA VAL A 193 -23.12 12.06 8.04
C VAL A 193 -24.34 12.08 8.92
N LYS A 194 -25.49 12.40 8.35
CA LYS A 194 -26.78 12.39 9.06
C LYS A 194 -27.33 10.98 9.13
N GLY A 195 -27.96 10.61 10.24
CA GLY A 195 -28.54 9.29 10.47
C GLY A 195 -27.54 8.14 10.30
N GLN A 196 -28.02 7.00 9.79
CA GLN A 196 -27.20 5.82 9.48
C GLN A 196 -26.46 5.21 10.69
N ASP A 197 -27.04 5.27 11.89
CA ASP A 197 -26.37 4.89 13.13
C ASP A 197 -25.91 3.43 13.14
N LEU A 198 -26.69 2.51 12.59
CA LEU A 198 -26.30 1.10 12.45
C LEU A 198 -25.07 0.94 11.56
N VAL A 199 -24.97 1.72 10.48
CA VAL A 199 -23.83 1.66 9.55
C VAL A 199 -22.59 2.28 10.19
N LYS A 200 -22.74 3.42 10.88
CA LYS A 200 -21.65 4.04 11.65
C LYS A 200 -21.12 3.06 12.71
N ARG A 201 -22.01 2.39 13.45
CA ARG A 201 -21.64 1.37 14.43
C ARG A 201 -20.92 0.19 13.77
N ALA A 202 -21.38 -0.31 12.63
CA ALA A 202 -20.70 -1.35 11.89
C ALA A 202 -19.29 -0.93 11.43
N LEU A 203 -19.11 0.31 10.98
CA LEU A 203 -17.81 0.85 10.56
C LEU A 203 -16.89 1.08 11.77
N GLU A 204 -17.42 1.50 12.92
CA GLU A 204 -16.67 1.58 14.19
C GLU A 204 -16.14 0.20 14.60
N ILE A 205 -16.99 -0.84 14.61
CA ILE A 205 -16.62 -2.23 14.92
C ILE A 205 -15.56 -2.70 13.92
N ALA A 206 -15.77 -2.41 12.63
CA ALA A 206 -14.85 -2.76 11.57
C ALA A 206 -13.47 -2.11 11.77
N ALA A 207 -13.43 -0.81 12.06
CA ALA A 207 -12.20 -0.08 12.36
C ALA A 207 -11.49 -0.62 13.61
N ALA A 208 -12.25 -0.90 14.66
CA ALA A 208 -11.71 -1.44 15.91
C ALA A 208 -11.15 -2.85 15.76
N GLY A 209 -11.79 -3.73 15.00
CA GLY A 209 -11.40 -5.13 14.84
C GLY A 209 -10.59 -5.44 13.58
N GLY A 210 -10.46 -4.50 12.64
CA GLY A 210 -9.86 -4.75 11.32
C GLY A 210 -10.73 -5.65 10.45
N HIS A 211 -12.05 -5.58 10.59
CA HIS A 211 -13.01 -6.45 9.93
C HIS A 211 -13.38 -5.98 8.53
N ASN A 212 -13.51 -6.91 7.60
CA ASN A 212 -14.01 -6.65 6.25
C ASN A 212 -15.52 -6.40 6.25
N VAL A 213 -15.97 -5.43 5.46
CA VAL A 213 -17.35 -4.94 5.46
C VAL A 213 -17.98 -5.02 4.07
N LEU A 214 -19.23 -5.47 3.99
CA LEU A 214 -20.10 -5.30 2.82
C LEU A 214 -21.31 -4.46 3.17
N MET A 215 -21.41 -3.30 2.55
CA MET A 215 -22.57 -2.41 2.61
C MET A 215 -23.50 -2.70 1.44
N SER A 216 -24.76 -3.04 1.73
CA SER A 216 -25.79 -3.24 0.70
C SER A 216 -26.95 -2.28 0.89
N GLY A 217 -27.41 -1.65 -0.19
CA GLY A 217 -28.52 -0.71 -0.11
C GLY A 217 -28.85 -0.06 -1.45
N PRO A 218 -29.96 0.71 -1.54
CA PRO A 218 -30.39 1.34 -2.78
C PRO A 218 -29.38 2.39 -3.29
N PRO A 219 -29.47 2.76 -4.57
CA PRO A 219 -28.66 3.87 -5.11
C PRO A 219 -28.92 5.15 -4.33
N GLY A 220 -27.85 5.95 -4.09
CA GLY A 220 -27.94 7.22 -3.38
C GLY A 220 -28.08 7.11 -1.84
N SER A 221 -27.96 5.91 -1.24
CA SER A 221 -28.01 5.74 0.22
C SER A 221 -26.75 6.17 0.98
N GLY A 222 -25.71 6.67 0.29
CA GLY A 222 -24.51 7.21 0.93
C GLY A 222 -23.38 6.19 1.19
N LYS A 223 -23.42 4.98 0.65
CA LYS A 223 -22.43 3.91 0.85
C LYS A 223 -20.98 4.37 0.61
N SER A 224 -20.73 4.96 -0.55
CA SER A 224 -19.39 5.44 -0.93
C SER A 224 -18.93 6.64 -0.09
N MET A 225 -19.89 7.49 0.36
CA MET A 225 -19.63 8.59 1.27
C MET A 225 -19.19 8.09 2.66
N LEU A 226 -19.85 7.07 3.19
CA LEU A 226 -19.50 6.42 4.45
C LEU A 226 -18.12 5.74 4.38
N ALA A 227 -17.85 4.98 3.31
CA ALA A 227 -16.56 4.31 3.10
C ALA A 227 -15.38 5.30 3.09
N ARG A 228 -15.53 6.45 2.44
CA ARG A 228 -14.46 7.49 2.36
C ARG A 228 -14.09 8.11 3.71
N ARG A 229 -14.95 8.00 4.72
CA ARG A 229 -14.69 8.52 6.07
C ARG A 229 -13.99 7.52 6.98
N LEU A 230 -13.95 6.25 6.57
CA LEU A 230 -13.35 5.19 7.37
C LEU A 230 -11.88 5.45 7.74
N PRO A 231 -11.00 5.95 6.85
CA PRO A 231 -9.62 6.26 7.24
C PRO A 231 -9.52 7.21 8.45
N GLY A 232 -10.44 8.16 8.59
CA GLY A 232 -10.48 9.13 9.69
C GLY A 232 -10.79 8.54 11.07
N ILE A 233 -11.28 7.30 11.15
CA ILE A 233 -11.54 6.59 12.41
C ILE A 233 -10.62 5.38 12.63
N LEU A 234 -9.74 5.06 11.67
CA LEU A 234 -8.73 4.02 11.85
C LEU A 234 -7.62 4.52 12.78
N PRO A 235 -6.97 3.61 13.53
CA PRO A 235 -5.78 3.94 14.31
C PRO A 235 -4.67 4.51 13.42
N ASP A 236 -3.89 5.44 13.95
CA ASP A 236 -2.73 5.97 13.24
C ASP A 236 -1.73 4.84 12.90
N MET A 237 -1.00 5.02 11.82
CA MET A 237 0.07 4.08 11.48
C MET A 237 1.25 4.27 12.42
N THR A 238 1.86 3.16 12.82
CA THR A 238 3.18 3.19 13.44
C THR A 238 4.22 3.60 12.39
N LEU A 239 5.38 4.11 12.84
CA LEU A 239 6.47 4.44 11.91
C LEU A 239 6.87 3.25 11.02
N ALA A 240 6.84 2.04 11.58
CA ALA A 240 7.14 0.82 10.82
C ALA A 240 6.09 0.57 9.72
N GLU A 241 4.79 0.70 10.02
CA GLU A 241 3.70 0.60 9.03
C GLU A 241 3.82 1.69 7.97
N SER A 242 4.13 2.93 8.37
CA SER A 242 4.32 4.05 7.45
C SER A 242 5.49 3.81 6.49
N LEU A 243 6.63 3.33 6.99
CA LEU A 243 7.79 3.00 6.16
C LEU A 243 7.49 1.84 5.20
N GLU A 244 6.82 0.77 5.65
CA GLU A 244 6.44 -0.37 4.81
C GLU A 244 5.48 0.07 3.69
N THR A 245 4.49 0.89 4.03
CA THR A 245 3.54 1.45 3.06
C THR A 245 4.25 2.38 2.08
N THR A 246 5.13 3.25 2.57
CA THR A 246 5.89 4.18 1.75
C THR A 246 6.81 3.46 0.76
N GLN A 247 7.44 2.34 1.13
CA GLN A 247 8.25 1.55 0.20
C GLN A 247 7.43 1.12 -1.03
N ILE A 248 6.18 0.68 -0.85
CA ILE A 248 5.30 0.28 -1.95
C ILE A 248 4.95 1.49 -2.83
N HIS A 249 4.59 2.62 -2.20
CA HIS A 249 4.25 3.85 -2.92
C HIS A 249 5.46 4.45 -3.64
N SER A 250 6.64 4.39 -3.04
CA SER A 250 7.92 4.84 -3.59
C SER A 250 8.25 4.11 -4.91
N VAL A 251 8.15 2.78 -4.93
CA VAL A 251 8.39 1.96 -6.14
C VAL A 251 7.44 2.33 -7.28
N MET A 252 6.25 2.83 -6.95
CA MET A 252 5.28 3.33 -7.94
C MET A 252 5.48 4.79 -8.33
N GLY A 253 6.44 5.50 -7.71
CA GLY A 253 6.67 6.93 -7.93
C GLY A 253 5.54 7.81 -7.40
N LEU A 254 4.85 7.37 -6.35
CA LEU A 254 3.73 8.09 -5.72
C LEU A 254 4.17 8.94 -4.52
N THR A 255 5.45 8.92 -4.18
CA THR A 255 6.09 9.80 -3.19
C THR A 255 6.52 11.11 -3.85
N SER A 256 6.65 12.16 -3.07
CA SER A 256 7.15 13.46 -3.54
C SER A 256 8.01 14.12 -2.46
N SER A 257 8.77 15.17 -2.83
CA SER A 257 9.56 15.94 -1.87
C SER A 257 8.73 16.59 -0.76
N ARG A 258 7.46 16.90 -1.02
CA ARG A 258 6.52 17.47 -0.03
C ARG A 258 5.89 16.39 0.86
N CYS A 259 5.61 15.20 0.30
CA CYS A 259 5.01 14.07 1.00
C CYS A 259 5.90 12.83 0.81
N PRO A 260 7.09 12.79 1.45
CA PRO A 260 8.03 11.68 1.28
C PRO A 260 7.61 10.43 2.07
N LEU A 261 6.83 10.59 3.15
CA LEU A 261 6.30 9.52 3.99
C LEU A 261 4.77 9.46 3.86
N VAL A 262 4.24 8.25 3.72
CA VAL A 262 2.79 7.99 3.81
C VAL A 262 2.43 7.92 5.29
N GLU A 263 1.84 8.98 5.83
CA GLU A 263 1.48 9.10 7.25
C GLU A 263 0.04 8.66 7.53
N THR A 264 -0.85 8.80 6.53
CA THR A 264 -2.26 8.42 6.63
C THR A 264 -2.50 7.06 5.98
N ARG A 265 -3.44 6.27 6.55
CA ARG A 265 -3.80 4.97 5.99
C ARG A 265 -4.35 5.12 4.57
N PRO A 266 -3.77 4.46 3.56
CA PRO A 266 -4.21 4.60 2.18
C PRO A 266 -5.68 4.20 2.00
N PHE A 267 -6.40 4.97 1.19
CA PHE A 267 -7.74 4.62 0.73
C PHE A 267 -7.72 4.45 -0.79
N ARG A 268 -7.79 3.19 -1.25
CA ARG A 268 -7.77 2.85 -2.67
C ARG A 268 -9.16 2.45 -3.13
N SER A 269 -9.60 3.06 -4.21
CA SER A 269 -10.95 2.83 -4.78
C SER A 269 -10.86 2.65 -6.30
N PRO A 270 -10.39 1.48 -6.75
CA PRO A 270 -10.31 1.21 -8.18
C PRO A 270 -11.70 1.13 -8.82
N HIS A 271 -11.79 1.57 -10.05
CA HIS A 271 -13.02 1.45 -10.83
C HIS A 271 -13.28 -0.02 -11.21
N HIS A 272 -14.53 -0.44 -11.33
CA HIS A 272 -14.90 -1.83 -11.62
C HIS A 272 -14.40 -2.35 -12.98
N THR A 273 -13.95 -1.47 -13.90
CA THR A 273 -13.31 -1.84 -15.17
C THR A 273 -11.83 -2.18 -15.06
N ILE A 274 -11.26 -2.17 -13.86
CA ILE A 274 -9.85 -2.51 -13.65
C ILE A 274 -9.54 -3.93 -14.13
N SER A 275 -8.35 -4.12 -14.68
CA SER A 275 -7.88 -5.46 -15.06
C SER A 275 -7.36 -6.25 -13.85
N PRO A 276 -7.30 -7.61 -13.93
CA PRO A 276 -6.65 -8.43 -12.88
C PRO A 276 -5.20 -7.99 -12.60
N MET A 277 -4.47 -7.56 -13.63
CA MET A 277 -3.11 -7.05 -13.49
C MET A 277 -3.07 -5.69 -12.77
N GLY A 278 -4.01 -4.79 -13.05
CA GLY A 278 -4.14 -3.52 -12.31
C GLY A 278 -4.48 -3.75 -10.84
N MET A 279 -5.31 -4.75 -10.54
CA MET A 279 -5.71 -5.11 -9.18
C MET A 279 -4.55 -5.73 -8.38
N ALA A 280 -3.93 -6.81 -8.87
CA ALA A 280 -2.89 -7.54 -8.15
C ALA A 280 -1.47 -7.05 -8.42
N GLY A 281 -1.26 -6.40 -9.54
CA GLY A 281 0.06 -6.08 -10.03
C GLY A 281 0.55 -7.05 -11.11
N GLY A 282 1.68 -6.75 -11.71
CA GLY A 282 2.26 -7.56 -12.78
C GLY A 282 3.08 -6.75 -13.77
N GLY A 283 3.17 -7.25 -14.99
CA GLY A 283 3.98 -6.69 -16.06
C GLY A 283 5.26 -7.48 -16.32
N SER A 284 6.03 -7.07 -17.34
CA SER A 284 7.35 -7.64 -17.67
C SER A 284 8.40 -7.32 -16.59
N ASN A 285 8.29 -6.13 -15.99
CA ASN A 285 8.93 -5.75 -14.75
C ASN A 285 7.82 -5.66 -13.68
N PRO A 286 7.67 -6.66 -12.79
CA PRO A 286 6.54 -6.72 -11.87
C PRO A 286 6.42 -5.45 -11.04
N ARG A 287 5.22 -4.84 -11.06
CA ARG A 287 4.87 -3.68 -10.24
C ARG A 287 3.70 -4.02 -9.32
N PRO A 288 3.61 -3.41 -8.14
CA PRO A 288 2.48 -3.61 -7.25
C PRO A 288 1.18 -3.06 -7.88
N GLY A 289 0.05 -3.72 -7.59
CA GLY A 289 -1.29 -3.27 -7.98
C GLY A 289 -2.03 -2.56 -6.85
N GLU A 290 -3.33 -2.27 -7.08
CA GLU A 290 -4.18 -1.56 -6.11
C GLU A 290 -4.28 -2.28 -4.76
N ILE A 291 -4.24 -3.62 -4.75
CA ILE A 291 -4.22 -4.44 -3.53
C ILE A 291 -3.01 -4.08 -2.65
N SER A 292 -1.82 -4.00 -3.24
CA SER A 292 -0.60 -3.64 -2.50
C SER A 292 -0.53 -2.15 -2.17
N LEU A 293 -1.07 -1.29 -3.02
CA LEU A 293 -1.19 0.15 -2.75
C LEU A 293 -2.16 0.45 -1.59
N ALA A 294 -3.09 -0.46 -1.29
CA ALA A 294 -3.99 -0.38 -0.13
C ALA A 294 -3.36 -0.93 1.16
N HIS A 295 -2.09 -1.35 1.12
CA HIS A 295 -1.42 -1.94 2.28
C HIS A 295 -1.49 -1.04 3.51
N ASN A 296 -1.79 -1.61 4.69
CA ASN A 296 -2.05 -0.92 5.96
C ASN A 296 -3.21 0.08 5.92
N GLY A 297 -4.06 0.02 4.89
CA GLY A 297 -5.18 0.92 4.67
C GLY A 297 -6.47 0.20 4.28
N VAL A 298 -7.23 0.82 3.39
CA VAL A 298 -8.56 0.39 2.94
C VAL A 298 -8.56 0.18 1.43
N LEU A 299 -9.02 -0.99 1.00
CA LEU A 299 -9.42 -1.24 -0.38
C LEU A 299 -10.94 -1.18 -0.48
N PHE A 300 -11.45 -0.15 -1.13
CA PHE A 300 -12.88 0.06 -1.33
C PHE A 300 -13.30 -0.37 -2.73
N LEU A 301 -14.24 -1.31 -2.81
CA LEU A 301 -14.84 -1.78 -4.06
C LEU A 301 -16.29 -1.35 -4.13
N ASP A 302 -16.57 -0.30 -4.90
CA ASP A 302 -17.93 0.14 -5.16
C ASP A 302 -18.54 -0.69 -6.27
N GLU A 303 -19.87 -0.88 -6.24
CA GLU A 303 -20.58 -1.69 -7.22
C GLU A 303 -19.99 -3.12 -7.36
N LEU A 304 -19.71 -3.78 -6.25
CA LEU A 304 -18.98 -5.05 -6.18
C LEU A 304 -19.40 -6.10 -7.24
N PRO A 305 -20.71 -6.33 -7.55
CA PRO A 305 -21.10 -7.30 -8.57
C PRO A 305 -20.80 -6.88 -10.02
N GLU A 306 -20.35 -5.63 -10.25
CA GLU A 306 -19.97 -5.16 -11.59
C GLU A 306 -18.50 -5.46 -11.93
N PHE A 307 -17.70 -5.80 -10.94
CA PHE A 307 -16.33 -6.25 -11.20
C PHE A 307 -16.30 -7.60 -11.96
N PRO A 308 -15.38 -7.77 -12.91
CA PRO A 308 -15.12 -9.06 -13.54
C PRO A 308 -14.80 -10.14 -12.49
N LYS A 309 -15.30 -11.35 -12.70
CA LYS A 309 -15.11 -12.46 -11.75
C LYS A 309 -13.63 -12.74 -11.49
N GLU A 310 -12.81 -12.67 -12.52
CA GLU A 310 -11.37 -12.89 -12.44
C GLU A 310 -10.68 -11.86 -11.52
N VAL A 311 -11.14 -10.60 -11.52
CA VAL A 311 -10.64 -9.54 -10.64
C VAL A 311 -11.00 -9.83 -9.17
N LEU A 312 -12.22 -10.31 -8.92
CA LEU A 312 -12.64 -10.66 -7.56
C LEU A 312 -11.93 -11.92 -7.03
N GLU A 313 -11.63 -12.89 -7.90
CA GLU A 313 -10.90 -14.10 -7.50
C GLU A 313 -9.45 -13.81 -7.09
N VAL A 314 -8.81 -12.79 -7.68
CA VAL A 314 -7.45 -12.38 -7.32
C VAL A 314 -7.34 -11.87 -5.87
N LEU A 315 -8.44 -11.36 -5.28
CA LEU A 315 -8.47 -10.89 -3.89
C LEU A 315 -8.35 -12.01 -2.85
N ARG A 316 -8.64 -13.26 -3.22
CA ARG A 316 -8.74 -14.37 -2.25
C ARG A 316 -7.46 -14.64 -1.50
N GLN A 317 -6.36 -14.77 -2.22
CA GLN A 317 -5.04 -15.04 -1.62
C GLN A 317 -4.57 -13.87 -0.74
N PRO A 318 -4.59 -12.60 -1.20
CA PRO A 318 -4.20 -11.47 -0.36
C PRO A 318 -5.00 -11.32 0.94
N LEU A 319 -6.30 -11.64 0.91
CA LEU A 319 -7.14 -11.60 2.11
C LEU A 319 -6.81 -12.72 3.13
N GLU A 320 -6.18 -13.82 2.70
CA GLU A 320 -5.73 -14.90 3.58
C GLU A 320 -4.29 -14.68 4.04
N ASP A 321 -3.39 -14.44 3.07
CA ASP A 321 -1.93 -14.46 3.31
C ASP A 321 -1.36 -13.09 3.66
N GLY A 322 -2.11 -12.00 3.44
CA GLY A 322 -1.65 -10.62 3.63
C GLY A 322 -0.53 -10.22 2.66
N GLN A 323 -0.41 -10.92 1.52
CA GLN A 323 0.60 -10.65 0.50
C GLN A 323 0.13 -11.07 -0.89
N VAL A 324 0.65 -10.40 -1.91
CA VAL A 324 0.48 -10.77 -3.33
C VAL A 324 1.80 -11.33 -3.85
N GLN A 325 1.75 -12.52 -4.44
CA GLN A 325 2.91 -13.13 -5.08
C GLN A 325 2.75 -13.11 -6.61
N ILE A 326 3.71 -12.50 -7.30
CA ILE A 326 3.75 -12.42 -8.75
C ILE A 326 4.91 -13.26 -9.25
N SER A 327 4.59 -14.41 -9.86
CA SER A 327 5.58 -15.31 -10.45
C SER A 327 5.70 -15.07 -11.96
N ARG A 328 6.92 -14.92 -12.45
CA ARG A 328 7.28 -14.74 -13.86
C ARG A 328 8.52 -15.59 -14.18
N ALA A 329 8.82 -15.73 -15.46
CA ALA A 329 10.04 -16.42 -15.90
C ALA A 329 11.33 -15.77 -15.34
N SER A 330 11.29 -14.47 -15.04
CA SER A 330 12.40 -13.70 -14.46
C SER A 330 12.53 -13.83 -12.94
N GLY A 331 11.62 -14.54 -12.28
CA GLY A 331 11.60 -14.70 -10.82
C GLY A 331 10.24 -14.44 -10.18
N THR A 332 10.20 -14.59 -8.88
CA THR A 332 9.00 -14.34 -8.05
C THR A 332 9.22 -13.10 -7.20
N VAL A 333 8.25 -12.19 -7.23
CA VAL A 333 8.23 -10.99 -6.40
C VAL A 333 7.02 -11.04 -5.50
N THR A 334 7.22 -10.72 -4.21
CA THR A 334 6.15 -10.66 -3.21
C THR A 334 5.95 -9.24 -2.75
N TYR A 335 4.70 -8.79 -2.71
CA TYR A 335 4.30 -7.48 -2.23
C TYR A 335 3.42 -7.63 -1.00
N PRO A 336 3.68 -6.90 0.10
CA PRO A 336 2.76 -6.84 1.23
C PRO A 336 1.39 -6.32 0.80
N SER A 337 0.33 -6.87 1.41
CA SER A 337 -1.06 -6.52 1.06
C SER A 337 -2.03 -6.74 2.22
N ARG A 338 -1.67 -6.28 3.41
CA ARG A 338 -2.58 -6.28 4.55
C ARG A 338 -3.48 -5.06 4.46
N PHE A 339 -4.73 -5.25 4.11
CA PHE A 339 -5.71 -4.18 3.95
C PHE A 339 -7.05 -4.58 4.53
N MET A 340 -7.87 -3.61 4.83
CA MET A 340 -9.27 -3.79 5.18
C MET A 340 -10.10 -3.70 3.90
N LEU A 341 -10.85 -4.77 3.59
CA LEU A 341 -11.73 -4.79 2.43
C LEU A 341 -13.08 -4.16 2.82
N VAL A 342 -13.43 -3.10 2.13
CA VAL A 342 -14.75 -2.47 2.23
C VAL A 342 -15.44 -2.56 0.88
N CYS A 343 -16.62 -3.15 0.85
CA CYS A 343 -17.38 -3.31 -0.37
C CYS A 343 -18.72 -2.58 -0.28
N ALA A 344 -19.16 -2.04 -1.40
CA ALA A 344 -20.53 -1.53 -1.54
C ALA A 344 -21.23 -2.20 -2.73
N MET A 345 -22.51 -2.49 -2.58
CA MET A 345 -23.31 -3.04 -3.65
C MET A 345 -24.76 -2.60 -3.55
N ASN A 346 -25.46 -2.72 -4.66
CA ASN A 346 -26.93 -2.70 -4.68
C ASN A 346 -27.48 -4.12 -4.52
N PRO A 347 -28.67 -4.32 -3.92
CA PRO A 347 -29.23 -5.65 -3.69
C PRO A 347 -29.67 -6.36 -4.99
N CYS A 348 -29.84 -5.62 -6.07
CA CYS A 348 -30.15 -6.13 -7.42
C CYS A 348 -29.74 -5.09 -8.47
N LYS A 349 -29.86 -5.42 -9.75
CA LYS A 349 -29.51 -4.53 -10.86
C LYS A 349 -30.25 -3.18 -10.86
N CYS A 350 -31.52 -3.14 -10.44
CA CYS A 350 -32.27 -1.88 -10.30
C CYS A 350 -32.05 -1.20 -8.93
N GLY A 351 -31.44 -1.90 -7.96
CA GLY A 351 -31.09 -1.38 -6.64
C GLY A 351 -32.17 -1.43 -5.57
N TRP A 352 -33.38 -1.91 -5.87
CA TRP A 352 -34.55 -1.79 -4.99
C TRP A 352 -35.10 -3.14 -4.48
N TYR A 353 -34.38 -4.25 -4.64
CA TYR A 353 -34.83 -5.56 -4.16
C TYR A 353 -34.92 -5.58 -2.63
N GLY A 354 -36.06 -6.03 -2.12
CA GLY A 354 -36.36 -6.07 -0.68
C GLY A 354 -36.71 -4.71 -0.04
N HIS A 355 -36.69 -3.61 -0.80
CA HIS A 355 -37.02 -2.29 -0.26
C HIS A 355 -38.56 -2.13 -0.09
N PRO A 356 -39.05 -1.57 1.04
CA PRO A 356 -40.47 -1.42 1.32
C PRO A 356 -41.27 -0.64 0.28
N SER A 357 -40.59 0.23 -0.49
CA SER A 357 -41.26 1.06 -1.51
C SER A 357 -41.83 0.29 -2.70
N GLY A 358 -41.56 -1.02 -2.84
CA GLY A 358 -42.04 -1.84 -3.96
C GLY A 358 -41.51 -1.44 -5.34
N ARG A 359 -40.47 -0.60 -5.42
CA ARG A 359 -39.91 -0.10 -6.69
C ARG A 359 -39.11 -1.14 -7.48
N CYS A 360 -38.82 -2.28 -6.89
CA CYS A 360 -38.06 -3.33 -7.59
C CYS A 360 -38.91 -3.91 -8.74
N ARG A 361 -38.29 -3.96 -9.93
CA ARG A 361 -38.86 -4.56 -11.14
C ARG A 361 -38.07 -5.80 -11.61
N CYS A 362 -37.07 -6.22 -10.87
CA CYS A 362 -36.28 -7.38 -11.21
C CYS A 362 -37.01 -8.68 -10.87
N THR A 363 -36.95 -9.65 -11.77
CA THR A 363 -37.40 -11.01 -11.49
C THR A 363 -36.40 -11.70 -10.53
N GLU A 364 -36.86 -12.72 -9.82
CA GLU A 364 -35.96 -13.51 -8.95
C GLU A 364 -34.74 -14.09 -9.71
N HIS A 365 -34.99 -14.50 -10.97
CA HIS A 365 -33.91 -15.01 -11.82
C HIS A 365 -32.85 -13.95 -12.11
N GLU A 366 -33.24 -12.71 -12.41
CA GLU A 366 -32.34 -11.60 -12.65
C GLU A 366 -31.53 -11.24 -11.37
N VAL A 367 -32.20 -11.25 -10.21
CA VAL A 367 -31.53 -11.03 -8.92
C VAL A 367 -30.48 -12.14 -8.65
N LYS A 368 -30.86 -13.40 -8.80
CA LYS A 368 -29.94 -14.55 -8.65
C LYS A 368 -28.76 -14.46 -9.63
N LYS A 369 -29.04 -14.13 -10.89
CA LYS A 369 -27.96 -13.94 -11.91
C LYS A 369 -27.01 -12.80 -11.56
N TYR A 370 -27.52 -11.69 -11.03
CA TYR A 370 -26.72 -10.55 -10.59
C TYR A 370 -25.82 -10.93 -9.41
N LEU A 371 -26.38 -11.56 -8.39
CA LEU A 371 -25.67 -11.97 -7.18
C LEU A 371 -24.72 -13.16 -7.40
N SER A 372 -24.96 -13.99 -8.44
CA SER A 372 -24.07 -15.13 -8.76
C SER A 372 -22.68 -14.73 -9.24
N ARG A 373 -22.47 -13.45 -9.57
CA ARG A 373 -21.14 -12.89 -9.85
C ARG A 373 -20.21 -12.89 -8.62
N LEU A 374 -20.82 -12.82 -7.41
CA LEU A 374 -20.08 -12.91 -6.16
C LEU A 374 -19.81 -14.38 -5.82
N SER A 375 -18.53 -14.73 -5.62
CA SER A 375 -18.20 -16.09 -5.22
C SER A 375 -18.43 -16.31 -3.73
N GLY A 376 -18.86 -17.52 -3.34
CA GLY A 376 -19.00 -17.92 -1.93
C GLY A 376 -17.71 -17.68 -1.13
N PRO A 377 -16.55 -18.15 -1.64
CA PRO A 377 -15.26 -17.92 -0.97
C PRO A 377 -14.91 -16.45 -0.70
N LEU A 378 -15.31 -15.50 -1.55
CA LEU A 378 -15.13 -14.07 -1.28
C LEU A 378 -16.06 -13.60 -0.15
N LEU A 379 -17.34 -13.99 -0.19
CA LEU A 379 -18.32 -13.64 0.83
C LEU A 379 -17.94 -14.21 2.21
N ASP A 380 -17.30 -15.38 2.25
CA ASP A 380 -16.81 -15.99 3.49
C ASP A 380 -15.70 -15.16 4.18
N ARG A 381 -15.05 -14.25 3.45
CA ARG A 381 -14.01 -13.37 3.97
C ARG A 381 -14.50 -11.99 4.40
N ILE A 382 -15.80 -11.75 4.24
CA ILE A 382 -16.46 -10.54 4.71
C ILE A 382 -17.02 -10.80 6.10
N ASP A 383 -16.62 -10.00 7.08
CA ASP A 383 -16.99 -10.20 8.48
C ASP A 383 -18.33 -9.55 8.83
N LEU A 384 -18.57 -8.35 8.30
CA LEU A 384 -19.74 -7.53 8.60
C LEU A 384 -20.55 -7.27 7.35
N PHE A 385 -21.82 -7.63 7.40
CA PHE A 385 -22.79 -7.30 6.37
C PHE A 385 -23.78 -6.30 6.96
N VAL A 386 -23.88 -5.13 6.34
CA VAL A 386 -24.74 -4.06 6.83
C VAL A 386 -25.64 -3.53 5.72
N GLN A 387 -26.91 -3.34 6.05
CA GLN A 387 -27.85 -2.71 5.15
C GLN A 387 -27.82 -1.20 5.35
N VAL A 388 -27.72 -0.47 4.25
CA VAL A 388 -27.69 0.99 4.22
C VAL A 388 -29.01 1.46 3.65
N ASP A 389 -29.91 1.91 4.50
CA ASP A 389 -31.22 2.36 4.07
C ASP A 389 -31.18 3.78 3.47
N ALA A 390 -32.15 4.10 2.63
CA ALA A 390 -32.32 5.47 2.16
C ALA A 390 -32.80 6.35 3.31
N LEU A 391 -32.14 7.49 3.52
CA LEU A 391 -32.57 8.45 4.52
C LEU A 391 -33.93 9.05 4.16
N ASN A 392 -34.78 9.20 5.16
CA ASN A 392 -36.02 9.92 5.00
C ASN A 392 -35.82 11.44 5.10
N PHE A 393 -36.86 12.24 4.75
CA PHE A 393 -36.75 13.70 4.74
C PHE A 393 -36.48 14.28 6.15
N GLU A 394 -37.05 13.65 7.19
CA GLU A 394 -36.89 14.10 8.58
C GLU A 394 -35.46 13.94 9.04
N GLU A 395 -34.82 12.78 8.75
CA GLU A 395 -33.42 12.53 9.05
C GLU A 395 -32.49 13.49 8.30
N LEU A 396 -32.79 13.81 7.04
CA LEU A 396 -32.02 14.77 6.25
C LEU A 396 -32.18 16.22 6.77
N SER A 397 -33.33 16.54 7.34
CA SER A 397 -33.66 17.88 7.83
C SER A 397 -33.13 18.16 9.23
N GLN A 398 -32.72 17.15 9.98
CA GLN A 398 -32.15 17.32 11.31
C GLN A 398 -30.92 18.24 11.26
N ARG A 399 -30.89 19.25 12.15
CA ARG A 399 -29.79 20.20 12.29
C ARG A 399 -28.72 19.74 13.30
N GLU A 400 -28.97 18.68 14.02
CA GLU A 400 -28.02 18.13 14.98
C GLU A 400 -26.79 17.61 14.24
N GLN A 401 -25.62 18.04 14.71
CA GLN A 401 -24.37 17.49 14.22
C GLN A 401 -24.24 16.04 14.71
N ALA A 402 -23.90 15.14 13.79
CA ALA A 402 -23.57 13.77 14.14
C ALA A 402 -22.25 13.70 14.93
N GLU A 403 -21.97 12.57 15.53
CA GLU A 403 -20.75 12.35 16.29
C GLU A 403 -19.50 12.55 15.42
N PRO A 404 -18.50 13.32 15.88
CA PRO A 404 -17.28 13.58 15.10
C PRO A 404 -16.38 12.33 15.03
N SER A 405 -15.64 12.21 13.93
CA SER A 405 -14.67 11.13 13.71
C SER A 405 -13.67 10.97 14.86
N SER A 406 -13.26 12.06 15.50
CA SER A 406 -12.32 12.05 16.63
C SER A 406 -12.85 11.29 17.85
N ALA A 407 -14.15 11.39 18.14
CA ALA A 407 -14.77 10.65 19.25
C ALA A 407 -14.84 9.14 18.97
N ILE A 408 -15.22 8.77 17.74
CA ILE A 408 -15.24 7.37 17.28
C ILE A 408 -13.81 6.81 17.32
N LYS A 409 -12.84 7.54 16.75
CA LYS A 409 -11.42 7.14 16.72
C LYS A 409 -10.88 6.89 18.14
N ALA A 410 -11.20 7.74 19.09
CA ALA A 410 -10.77 7.56 20.48
C ALA A 410 -11.29 6.25 21.12
N ARG A 411 -12.49 5.76 20.72
CA ARG A 411 -13.01 4.45 21.16
C ARG A 411 -12.28 3.31 20.44
N VAL A 412 -12.07 3.46 19.13
CA VAL A 412 -11.33 2.51 18.30
C VAL A 412 -9.90 2.32 18.81
N ASP A 413 -9.17 3.41 19.08
CA ASP A 413 -7.79 3.36 19.58
C ASP A 413 -7.69 2.64 20.93
N ARG A 414 -8.64 2.90 21.84
CA ARG A 414 -8.69 2.19 23.12
C ARG A 414 -8.92 0.69 22.94
N ALA A 415 -9.88 0.30 22.09
CA ALA A 415 -10.14 -1.10 21.80
C ALA A 415 -8.91 -1.79 21.19
N ARG A 416 -8.23 -1.15 20.24
CA ARG A 416 -6.98 -1.64 19.64
C ARG A 416 -5.87 -1.82 20.64
N ALA A 417 -5.69 -0.86 21.56
CA ALA A 417 -4.68 -0.97 22.62
C ALA A 417 -4.93 -2.19 23.53
N VAL A 418 -6.20 -2.50 23.83
CA VAL A 418 -6.57 -3.71 24.58
C VAL A 418 -6.25 -4.97 23.79
N GLN A 419 -6.60 -5.02 22.49
CA GLN A 419 -6.35 -6.17 21.60
C GLN A 419 -4.87 -6.48 21.49
N THR A 420 -4.05 -5.47 21.18
CA THR A 420 -2.61 -5.62 21.05
C THR A 420 -1.96 -6.09 22.34
N ARG A 421 -2.37 -5.55 23.50
CA ARG A 421 -1.85 -5.96 24.81
C ARG A 421 -2.22 -7.40 25.14
N ARG A 422 -3.43 -7.84 24.76
CA ARG A 422 -3.96 -9.18 25.08
C ARG A 422 -3.32 -10.28 24.25
N SER A 423 -3.18 -10.10 22.95
CA SER A 423 -2.77 -11.14 22.01
C SER A 423 -1.43 -10.90 21.32
N GLY A 424 -0.91 -9.66 21.34
CA GLY A 424 0.20 -9.25 20.48
C GLY A 424 -0.20 -9.07 19.01
N SER A 425 -1.41 -9.50 18.62
CA SER A 425 -1.96 -9.28 17.28
C SER A 425 -2.46 -7.85 17.15
N PRO A 426 -2.33 -7.22 15.97
CA PRO A 426 -2.74 -5.83 15.77
C PRO A 426 -4.26 -5.65 15.88
N CYS A 427 -5.07 -6.71 15.64
CA CYS A 427 -6.53 -6.64 15.72
C CYS A 427 -7.20 -8.02 15.81
N ASN A 428 -8.47 -8.04 16.24
CA ASN A 428 -9.22 -9.27 16.46
C ASN A 428 -9.52 -10.07 15.18
N SER A 429 -9.60 -9.44 14.01
CA SER A 429 -9.79 -10.17 12.76
C SER A 429 -8.65 -11.14 12.43
N GLN A 430 -7.46 -10.89 13.00
CA GLN A 430 -6.26 -11.70 12.81
C GLN A 430 -6.07 -12.80 13.89
N LEU A 431 -6.98 -12.93 14.86
CA LEU A 431 -6.89 -13.96 15.88
C LEU A 431 -6.94 -15.37 15.24
N GLY A 432 -5.91 -16.18 15.53
CA GLY A 432 -5.85 -17.57 15.13
C GLY A 432 -6.74 -18.48 15.99
N ARG A 433 -6.79 -19.78 15.67
CA ARG A 433 -7.67 -20.73 16.36
C ARG A 433 -7.38 -20.82 17.88
N VAL A 434 -6.12 -20.91 18.25
CA VAL A 434 -5.70 -21.00 19.67
C VAL A 434 -6.10 -19.73 20.44
N GLU A 435 -5.97 -18.58 19.79
CA GLU A 435 -6.32 -17.28 20.40
C GLU A 435 -7.84 -17.12 20.52
N LEU A 436 -8.62 -17.62 19.55
CA LEU A 436 -10.08 -17.64 19.65
C LEU A 436 -10.56 -18.48 20.82
N ASP A 437 -10.01 -19.70 20.99
CA ASP A 437 -10.37 -20.57 22.12
C ASP A 437 -10.02 -19.94 23.46
N ARG A 438 -8.93 -19.14 23.53
CA ARG A 438 -8.48 -18.47 24.74
C ARG A 438 -9.23 -17.18 25.08
N PHE A 439 -9.48 -16.33 24.07
CA PHE A 439 -9.98 -14.96 24.29
C PHE A 439 -11.45 -14.76 23.95
N CYS A 440 -12.07 -15.73 23.28
CA CYS A 440 -13.47 -15.67 22.86
C CYS A 440 -14.31 -16.78 23.52
N ALA A 441 -13.93 -17.23 24.72
CA ALA A 441 -14.70 -18.19 25.48
C ALA A 441 -16.11 -17.62 25.74
N LEU A 442 -17.14 -18.49 25.58
CA LEU A 442 -18.53 -18.15 25.78
C LEU A 442 -19.03 -18.78 27.10
N ASP A 443 -19.76 -18.02 27.89
CA ASP A 443 -20.49 -18.52 29.03
C ASP A 443 -21.71 -19.38 28.59
N GLU A 444 -22.44 -19.99 29.55
CA GLU A 444 -23.57 -20.86 29.25
C GLU A 444 -24.69 -20.16 28.46
N ASP A 445 -24.96 -18.90 28.76
CA ASP A 445 -26.05 -18.15 28.12
C ASP A 445 -25.67 -17.74 26.69
N CYS A 446 -24.40 -17.32 26.47
CA CYS A 446 -23.85 -17.11 25.14
C CYS A 446 -23.80 -18.40 24.32
N GLN A 447 -23.47 -19.55 24.95
CA GLN A 447 -23.47 -20.85 24.27
C GLN A 447 -24.90 -21.25 23.83
N LYS A 448 -25.92 -21.04 24.69
CA LYS A 448 -27.33 -21.28 24.32
C LYS A 448 -27.77 -20.40 23.15
N LEU A 449 -27.41 -19.09 23.19
CA LEU A 449 -27.74 -18.14 22.12
C LEU A 449 -27.03 -18.54 20.81
N MET A 450 -25.74 -18.89 20.87
CA MET A 450 -24.97 -19.30 19.70
C MET A 450 -25.50 -20.61 19.11
N ARG A 451 -25.85 -21.59 19.92
CA ARG A 451 -26.46 -22.85 19.47
C ARG A 451 -27.77 -22.60 18.75
N GLY A 452 -28.67 -21.79 19.35
CA GLY A 452 -29.92 -21.41 18.73
C GLY A 452 -29.73 -20.67 17.38
N ALA A 453 -28.73 -19.83 17.30
CA ALA A 453 -28.35 -19.14 16.06
C ALA A 453 -27.78 -20.13 15.02
N PHE A 454 -26.94 -21.07 15.45
CA PHE A 454 -26.32 -22.08 14.59
C PHE A 454 -27.39 -22.94 13.89
N ASP A 455 -28.34 -23.46 14.67
CA ASP A 455 -29.41 -24.33 14.16
C ASP A 455 -30.40 -23.58 13.25
N ARG A 456 -30.83 -22.36 13.65
CA ARG A 456 -31.83 -21.59 12.91
C ARG A 456 -31.29 -20.93 11.63
N LEU A 457 -30.02 -20.57 11.62
CA LEU A 457 -29.41 -19.77 10.56
C LEU A 457 -28.50 -20.60 9.64
N GLY A 458 -28.29 -21.88 9.94
CA GLY A 458 -27.43 -22.76 9.15
C GLY A 458 -25.97 -22.28 9.11
N LEU A 459 -25.40 -21.87 10.24
CA LEU A 459 -24.06 -21.32 10.30
C LEU A 459 -23.02 -22.40 9.99
N THR A 460 -21.93 -21.99 9.35
CA THR A 460 -20.74 -22.83 9.12
C THR A 460 -19.68 -22.60 10.20
N ALA A 461 -18.67 -23.47 10.30
CA ALA A 461 -17.54 -23.27 11.21
C ALA A 461 -16.84 -21.90 10.98
N ARG A 462 -16.68 -21.49 9.71
CA ARG A 462 -16.12 -20.17 9.38
C ARG A 462 -16.99 -19.02 9.88
N SER A 463 -18.33 -19.15 9.72
CA SER A 463 -19.26 -18.15 10.24
C SER A 463 -19.23 -18.06 11.75
N TYR A 464 -19.06 -19.19 12.44
CA TYR A 464 -18.91 -19.25 13.89
C TYR A 464 -17.68 -18.47 14.34
N ASP A 465 -16.50 -18.78 13.80
CA ASP A 465 -15.23 -18.10 14.16
C ASP A 465 -15.30 -16.59 13.89
N ARG A 466 -15.94 -16.20 12.78
CA ARG A 466 -16.16 -14.80 12.41
C ARG A 466 -17.02 -14.07 13.44
N ILE A 467 -18.17 -14.66 13.83
CA ILE A 467 -19.07 -14.07 14.83
C ILE A 467 -18.33 -13.88 16.15
N LEU A 468 -17.49 -14.84 16.56
CA LEU A 468 -16.69 -14.72 17.78
C LEU A 468 -15.70 -13.55 17.72
N ARG A 469 -15.00 -13.36 16.60
CA ARG A 469 -14.08 -12.22 16.42
C ARG A 469 -14.80 -10.88 16.49
N VAL A 470 -15.98 -10.79 15.86
CA VAL A 470 -16.81 -9.58 15.88
C VAL A 470 -17.35 -9.33 17.30
N ALA A 471 -17.89 -10.35 17.97
CA ALA A 471 -18.40 -10.24 19.34
C ALA A 471 -17.30 -9.83 20.32
N ARG A 472 -16.06 -10.36 20.16
CA ARG A 472 -14.91 -9.93 20.94
C ARG A 472 -14.56 -8.46 20.70
N THR A 473 -14.66 -7.99 19.48
CA THR A 473 -14.42 -6.58 19.13
C THR A 473 -15.46 -5.66 19.77
N ILE A 474 -16.73 -6.06 19.75
CA ILE A 474 -17.81 -5.31 20.40
C ILE A 474 -17.56 -5.23 21.91
N ALA A 475 -17.22 -6.36 22.54
CA ALA A 475 -16.90 -6.39 23.97
C ALA A 475 -15.67 -5.51 24.32
N ASP A 476 -14.64 -5.45 23.46
CA ASP A 476 -13.48 -4.57 23.65
C ASP A 476 -13.87 -3.08 23.54
N LEU A 477 -14.76 -2.72 22.62
CA LEU A 477 -15.31 -1.36 22.49
C LEU A 477 -16.10 -0.95 23.74
N GLU A 478 -16.85 -1.89 24.34
CA GLU A 478 -17.63 -1.70 25.57
C GLU A 478 -16.83 -1.92 26.86
N ARG A 479 -15.51 -2.18 26.76
CA ARG A 479 -14.59 -2.40 27.87
C ARG A 479 -14.93 -3.62 28.72
N SER A 480 -15.57 -4.62 28.12
CA SER A 480 -15.92 -5.87 28.79
C SER A 480 -14.77 -6.88 28.68
N GLU A 481 -14.39 -7.50 29.78
CA GLU A 481 -13.36 -8.55 29.81
C GLU A 481 -13.84 -9.84 29.11
N ALA A 482 -15.13 -10.17 29.25
CA ALA A 482 -15.76 -11.34 28.68
C ALA A 482 -16.77 -10.95 27.59
N ILE A 483 -17.01 -11.86 26.66
CA ILE A 483 -18.12 -11.74 25.71
C ILE A 483 -19.41 -12.02 26.47
N GLN A 484 -20.35 -11.09 26.40
CA GLN A 484 -21.67 -11.20 27.04
C GLN A 484 -22.77 -11.38 25.98
N PRO A 485 -23.97 -11.87 26.34
CA PRO A 485 -25.07 -12.08 25.42
C PRO A 485 -25.43 -10.88 24.52
N PRO A 486 -25.43 -9.61 24.98
CA PRO A 486 -25.65 -8.46 24.11
C PRO A 486 -24.60 -8.32 23.00
N HIS A 487 -23.32 -8.54 23.30
CA HIS A 487 -22.23 -8.46 22.32
C HIS A 487 -22.40 -9.50 21.22
N LEU A 488 -22.82 -10.72 21.60
CA LEU A 488 -23.05 -11.80 20.66
C LEU A 488 -24.32 -11.54 19.83
N ALA A 489 -25.38 -11.00 20.44
CA ALA A 489 -26.60 -10.63 19.74
C ALA A 489 -26.35 -9.53 18.70
N GLU A 490 -25.55 -8.50 19.03
CA GLU A 490 -25.13 -7.46 18.09
C GLU A 490 -24.30 -8.05 16.95
N ALA A 491 -23.32 -8.91 17.25
CA ALA A 491 -22.51 -9.57 16.21
C ALA A 491 -23.34 -10.39 15.23
N LEU A 492 -24.41 -11.06 15.70
CA LEU A 492 -25.31 -11.82 14.88
C LEU A 492 -26.18 -10.97 13.95
N GLN A 493 -26.35 -9.67 14.20
CA GLN A 493 -27.08 -8.76 13.30
C GLN A 493 -26.27 -8.50 12.02
N PHE A 494 -24.96 -8.53 12.07
CA PHE A 494 -24.07 -8.27 10.91
C PHE A 494 -23.84 -9.51 10.03
N ARG A 495 -24.76 -10.46 10.03
CA ARG A 495 -24.71 -11.65 9.18
C ARG A 495 -25.16 -11.36 7.74
N PRO A 496 -24.81 -12.22 6.75
CA PRO A 496 -25.28 -12.09 5.38
C PRO A 496 -26.80 -12.06 5.33
N PRO A 497 -27.43 -11.12 4.57
CA PRO A 497 -28.86 -11.09 4.34
C PRO A 497 -29.32 -12.35 3.56
N GLU A 498 -30.60 -12.72 3.65
CA GLU A 498 -31.12 -13.95 3.07
C GLU A 498 -30.81 -14.12 1.58
N TYR A 499 -30.91 -13.05 0.80
CA TYR A 499 -30.64 -13.07 -0.63
C TYR A 499 -29.17 -13.33 -1.00
N LEU A 500 -28.23 -13.22 -0.05
CA LEU A 500 -26.81 -13.59 -0.21
C LEU A 500 -26.50 -14.98 0.37
N ARG A 501 -27.42 -15.60 1.11
CA ARG A 501 -27.23 -16.97 1.59
C ARG A 501 -27.46 -17.95 0.44
N ARG A 502 -26.58 -18.89 0.29
CA ARG A 502 -26.66 -19.97 -0.72
C ARG A 502 -27.11 -21.26 -0.09
#